data_b09135b42b9ec3823ad8f7e9edc36e87
#
_entry.id   b09135b42b9ec3823ad8f7e9edc36e87
#
_cell.length_a   1.000
_cell.length_b   1.000
_cell.length_c   1.000
_cell.angle_alpha   90.00
_cell.angle_beta   90.00
_cell.angle_gamma   90.00
#
_symmetry.space_group_name_H-M   'P 1'
#
loop_
_entity.id
_entity.type
_entity.pdbx_description
1 polymer ?
#
loop_
_entity_poly.entity_id
_entity_poly.type
_entity_poly.pdbx_seq_one_letter_code
_entity_poly.pdbx_strand_id
1 'polypeptide(L)'
;MEIFENLSASSRLEPVELDAYSRAVREVTEQLGPAVVSVGTRSGRGGGSGVILGSDNESATAVTNSHVVRGLQRTGGRSGEGRLRVTLADGATVRAEVLGEDPSSDLAVVRFEPEGEFTVAPLGESQNLVVGQLVVAIGSPLGFQRTVTAGVVSALGRSLRGQDGRLIENVIQTDAAINPGNSGGPLAEATSKVVGINTAIIGGAQGIGFAVPVSAAFRRVVFALVTEGRVRRAFLGVGIVSRPARDGSSGGGVQIESVAPNSPAERAGMRQGDVIVSFDDKPVRSTDELLNLLDGPAIDRDAQVRIRRGRGELTLRVRPREYASD
;
A
#
# COMPACT_ATOMS: atom_id res chain seq x y z
N MET A 1 -0.88 -49.09 32.40
CA MET A 1 -2.31 -48.96 32.68
C MET A 1 -2.70 -47.50 32.92
N GLU A 2 -1.83 -46.66 33.49
CA GLU A 2 -2.06 -45.22 33.75
C GLU A 2 -2.18 -44.33 32.50
N ILE A 3 -1.61 -44.72 31.36
CA ILE A 3 -1.68 -43.90 30.11
C ILE A 3 -3.10 -43.91 29.52
N PHE A 4 -3.90 -44.97 29.74
CA PHE A 4 -5.26 -45.05 29.19
C PHE A 4 -6.30 -44.34 30.05
N GLU A 5 -6.07 -44.13 31.34
CA GLU A 5 -7.00 -43.39 32.20
C GLU A 5 -7.02 -41.87 31.86
N ASN A 6 -5.89 -41.30 31.45
CA ASN A 6 -5.82 -39.90 31.01
C ASN A 6 -6.48 -39.63 29.64
N LEU A 7 -6.66 -40.66 28.81
CA LEU A 7 -7.33 -40.54 27.51
C LEU A 7 -8.86 -40.72 27.61
N SER A 8 -9.37 -41.22 28.70
CA SER A 8 -10.81 -41.44 28.92
C SER A 8 -11.49 -40.36 29.76
N ALA A 9 -10.74 -39.43 30.34
CA ALA A 9 -11.31 -38.29 31.02
C ALA A 9 -11.84 -37.30 29.96
N SER A 10 -13.12 -37.45 29.62
CA SER A 10 -13.89 -36.42 28.91
C SER A 10 -14.03 -35.23 29.86
N SER A 11 -12.97 -34.43 29.96
CA SER A 11 -13.03 -33.14 30.62
C SER A 11 -14.03 -32.30 29.83
N ARG A 12 -15.13 -31.90 30.47
CA ARG A 12 -15.92 -30.78 30.01
C ARG A 12 -14.91 -29.66 29.83
N LEU A 13 -14.70 -29.22 28.56
CA LEU A 13 -13.82 -28.10 28.26
C LEU A 13 -14.42 -26.89 28.99
N GLU A 14 -13.87 -26.56 30.14
CA GLU A 14 -14.18 -25.27 30.78
C GLU A 14 -13.80 -24.16 29.81
N PRO A 15 -14.59 -23.09 29.74
CA PRO A 15 -14.24 -21.95 28.88
C PRO A 15 -12.83 -21.48 29.22
N VAL A 16 -11.92 -21.53 28.25
CA VAL A 16 -10.55 -21.06 28.44
C VAL A 16 -10.62 -19.57 28.76
N GLU A 17 -10.23 -19.19 29.97
CA GLU A 17 -10.13 -17.79 30.36
C GLU A 17 -8.92 -17.17 29.62
N LEU A 18 -9.19 -16.36 28.61
CA LEU A 18 -8.15 -15.71 27.83
C LEU A 18 -7.58 -14.51 28.59
N ASP A 19 -6.26 -14.32 28.50
CA ASP A 19 -5.62 -13.10 28.93
C ASP A 19 -6.00 -11.89 28.07
N ALA A 20 -5.60 -10.68 28.47
CA ALA A 20 -5.97 -9.44 27.77
C ALA A 20 -5.45 -9.40 26.33
N TYR A 21 -4.25 -9.93 26.08
CA TYR A 21 -3.67 -10.01 24.75
C TYR A 21 -4.46 -10.97 23.84
N SER A 22 -4.70 -12.17 24.32
CA SER A 22 -5.45 -13.18 23.58
C SER A 22 -6.89 -12.73 23.28
N ARG A 23 -7.53 -12.04 24.23
CA ARG A 23 -8.86 -11.44 24.01
C ARG A 23 -8.83 -10.41 22.90
N ALA A 24 -7.89 -9.47 22.93
CA ALA A 24 -7.78 -8.42 21.91
C ALA A 24 -7.55 -9.01 20.51
N VAL A 25 -6.62 -9.97 20.37
CA VAL A 25 -6.35 -10.63 19.08
C VAL A 25 -7.58 -11.38 18.57
N ARG A 26 -8.29 -12.08 19.46
CA ARG A 26 -9.52 -12.79 19.13
C ARG A 26 -10.62 -11.84 18.68
N GLU A 27 -10.88 -10.77 19.42
CA GLU A 27 -11.91 -9.78 19.10
C GLU A 27 -11.67 -9.13 17.73
N VAL A 28 -10.42 -8.72 17.45
CA VAL A 28 -10.04 -8.19 16.13
C VAL A 28 -10.29 -9.22 15.03
N THR A 29 -9.93 -10.48 15.27
CA THR A 29 -10.11 -11.58 14.31
C THR A 29 -11.59 -11.86 14.02
N GLU A 30 -12.42 -11.88 15.05
CA GLU A 30 -13.87 -12.11 14.93
C GLU A 30 -14.58 -10.97 14.22
N GLN A 31 -14.22 -9.71 14.53
CA GLN A 31 -14.86 -8.53 13.94
C GLN A 31 -14.41 -8.25 12.51
N LEU A 32 -13.11 -8.34 12.22
CA LEU A 32 -12.59 -7.99 10.90
C LEU A 32 -12.47 -9.18 9.95
N GLY A 33 -12.37 -10.40 10.49
CA GLY A 33 -12.23 -11.59 9.67
C GLY A 33 -13.27 -11.69 8.54
N PRO A 34 -14.57 -11.43 8.77
CA PRO A 34 -15.58 -11.45 7.71
C PRO A 34 -15.34 -10.45 6.57
N ALA A 35 -14.59 -9.37 6.81
CA ALA A 35 -14.24 -8.38 5.79
C ALA A 35 -12.96 -8.72 5.01
N VAL A 36 -12.22 -9.78 5.42
CA VAL A 36 -10.97 -10.19 4.76
C VAL A 36 -11.26 -11.24 3.70
N VAL A 37 -10.80 -10.99 2.49
CA VAL A 37 -11.02 -11.84 1.33
C VAL A 37 -9.70 -12.37 0.76
N SER A 38 -9.76 -13.51 0.08
CA SER A 38 -8.66 -13.97 -0.76
C SER A 38 -8.78 -13.37 -2.16
N VAL A 39 -7.67 -12.90 -2.71
CA VAL A 39 -7.58 -12.37 -4.08
C VAL A 39 -6.69 -13.30 -4.89
N GLY A 40 -7.25 -13.95 -5.89
CA GLY A 40 -6.55 -15.00 -6.64
C GLY A 40 -7.08 -15.19 -8.05
N THR A 41 -6.69 -16.30 -8.67
CA THR A 41 -7.19 -16.75 -9.97
C THR A 41 -7.79 -18.15 -9.85
N ARG A 42 -8.49 -18.60 -10.89
CA ARG A 42 -9.08 -19.95 -10.92
C ARG A 42 -8.05 -21.07 -10.78
N SER A 43 -6.82 -20.84 -11.19
CA SER A 43 -5.75 -21.85 -11.12
C SER A 43 -5.18 -22.04 -9.71
N GLY A 44 -5.53 -21.18 -8.75
CA GLY A 44 -4.99 -21.23 -7.39
C GLY A 44 -3.50 -20.92 -7.28
N ARG A 45 -2.84 -20.56 -8.38
CA ARG A 45 -1.41 -20.23 -8.40
C ARG A 45 -1.20 -18.74 -8.13
N GLY A 46 -0.53 -18.45 -7.03
CA GLY A 46 -0.29 -17.09 -6.58
C GLY A 46 -1.57 -16.43 -6.02
N GLY A 47 -1.42 -15.28 -5.45
CA GLY A 47 -2.51 -14.53 -4.86
C GLY A 47 -2.09 -13.86 -3.57
N GLY A 48 -3.04 -13.22 -2.94
CA GLY A 48 -2.88 -12.53 -1.67
C GLY A 48 -4.23 -12.37 -1.00
N SER A 49 -4.28 -11.40 -0.13
CA SER A 49 -5.49 -11.01 0.59
C SER A 49 -6.00 -9.66 0.12
N GLY A 50 -7.21 -9.35 0.50
CA GLY A 50 -7.82 -8.03 0.38
C GLY A 50 -8.69 -7.75 1.59
N VAL A 51 -9.08 -6.50 1.75
CA VAL A 51 -10.04 -6.09 2.78
C VAL A 51 -11.17 -5.28 2.15
N ILE A 52 -12.41 -5.63 2.45
CA ILE A 52 -13.60 -4.93 1.96
C ILE A 52 -13.71 -3.61 2.71
N LEU A 53 -13.62 -2.51 1.98
CA LEU A 53 -13.66 -1.15 2.53
C LEU A 53 -14.85 -0.32 2.06
N GLY A 54 -15.64 -0.84 1.16
CA GLY A 54 -16.82 -0.14 0.64
C GLY A 54 -17.78 -1.07 -0.06
N SER A 55 -18.99 -0.57 -0.25
CA SER A 55 -20.05 -1.24 -1.00
C SER A 55 -20.98 -0.22 -1.63
N ASP A 56 -21.62 -0.61 -2.70
CA ASP A 56 -22.85 -0.02 -3.23
C ASP A 56 -23.99 -1.06 -3.15
N ASN A 57 -25.11 -0.79 -3.78
CA ASN A 57 -26.32 -1.62 -3.62
C ASN A 57 -26.14 -3.09 -3.99
N GLU A 58 -25.22 -3.44 -4.87
CA GLU A 58 -25.06 -4.79 -5.42
C GLU A 58 -23.60 -5.27 -5.42
N SER A 59 -22.64 -4.37 -5.21
CA SER A 59 -21.23 -4.72 -5.29
C SER A 59 -20.44 -4.34 -4.04
N ALA A 60 -19.38 -5.08 -3.79
CA ALA A 60 -18.39 -4.80 -2.78
C ALA A 60 -17.07 -4.38 -3.40
N THR A 61 -16.38 -3.49 -2.73
CA THR A 61 -15.08 -2.97 -3.13
C THR A 61 -14.04 -3.34 -2.08
N ALA A 62 -13.00 -4.07 -2.50
CA ALA A 62 -11.90 -4.42 -1.63
C ALA A 62 -10.60 -3.76 -2.09
N VAL A 63 -9.77 -3.38 -1.13
CA VAL A 63 -8.39 -2.93 -1.34
C VAL A 63 -7.45 -4.11 -1.16
N THR A 64 -6.45 -4.20 -2.02
CA THR A 64 -5.33 -5.15 -1.96
C THR A 64 -4.05 -4.46 -2.41
N ASN A 65 -2.94 -5.17 -2.53
CA ASN A 65 -1.72 -4.60 -3.09
C ASN A 65 -1.70 -4.66 -4.63
N SER A 66 -1.04 -3.67 -5.26
CA SER A 66 -0.79 -3.67 -6.71
C SER A 66 0.03 -4.87 -7.14
N HIS A 67 1.07 -5.25 -6.36
CA HIS A 67 1.90 -6.41 -6.69
C HIS A 67 1.11 -7.74 -6.69
N VAL A 68 0.06 -7.86 -5.88
CA VAL A 68 -0.84 -9.04 -5.87
C VAL A 68 -1.59 -9.13 -7.20
N VAL A 69 -2.21 -8.04 -7.64
CA VAL A 69 -2.97 -7.99 -8.90
C VAL A 69 -2.06 -8.23 -10.11
N ARG A 70 -0.92 -7.53 -10.17
CA ARG A 70 0.07 -7.69 -11.26
C ARG A 70 0.65 -9.09 -11.33
N GLY A 71 0.92 -9.70 -10.18
CA GLY A 71 1.38 -11.08 -10.10
C GLY A 71 0.38 -12.05 -10.74
N LEU A 72 -0.91 -11.84 -10.49
CA LEU A 72 -1.99 -12.66 -11.04
C LEU A 72 -2.20 -12.45 -12.54
N GLN A 73 -2.08 -11.21 -13.04
CA GLN A 73 -2.18 -10.89 -14.48
C GLN A 73 -1.05 -11.52 -15.29
N ARG A 74 0.17 -11.57 -14.74
CA ARG A 74 1.34 -12.19 -15.38
C ARG A 74 1.25 -13.71 -15.48
N THR A 75 0.62 -14.36 -14.51
CA THR A 75 0.46 -15.82 -14.46
C THR A 75 -0.74 -16.32 -15.27
N GLY A 76 -1.70 -15.45 -15.56
CA GLY A 76 -2.89 -15.75 -16.33
C GLY A 76 -2.63 -15.68 -17.83
N GLY A 77 -2.08 -16.74 -18.43
CA GLY A 77 -1.80 -16.82 -19.85
C GLY A 77 -2.98 -16.48 -20.78
N ARG A 78 -2.73 -16.44 -22.11
CA ARG A 78 -3.67 -16.08 -23.21
C ARG A 78 -5.02 -16.81 -23.23
N SER A 79 -5.26 -17.78 -22.38
CA SER A 79 -6.42 -18.70 -22.41
C SER A 79 -7.57 -18.36 -21.45
N GLY A 80 -7.69 -17.13 -20.95
CA GLY A 80 -8.85 -16.74 -20.13
C GLY A 80 -8.93 -17.35 -18.72
N GLU A 81 -7.97 -18.18 -18.32
CA GLU A 81 -7.86 -18.78 -16.97
C GLU A 81 -7.40 -17.78 -15.91
N GLY A 82 -6.88 -16.64 -16.32
CA GLY A 82 -6.36 -15.58 -15.44
C GLY A 82 -7.40 -14.56 -14.97
N ARG A 83 -8.70 -14.87 -15.05
CA ARG A 83 -9.71 -13.95 -14.51
C ARG A 83 -9.63 -13.89 -13.00
N LEU A 84 -9.50 -12.67 -12.50
CA LEU A 84 -9.44 -12.38 -11.08
C LEU A 84 -10.69 -12.90 -10.37
N ARG A 85 -10.49 -13.49 -9.22
CA ARG A 85 -11.54 -13.98 -8.34
C ARG A 85 -11.29 -13.52 -6.92
N VAL A 86 -12.37 -13.33 -6.22
CA VAL A 86 -12.38 -13.05 -4.79
C VAL A 86 -13.08 -14.23 -4.10
N THR A 87 -12.45 -14.77 -3.05
CA THR A 87 -13.10 -15.75 -2.18
C THR A 87 -13.40 -15.07 -0.85
N LEU A 88 -14.68 -15.07 -0.47
CA LEU A 88 -15.19 -14.48 0.75
C LEU A 88 -14.94 -15.39 1.97
N ALA A 89 -15.27 -14.89 3.13
CA ALA A 89 -15.07 -15.56 4.42
C ALA A 89 -15.88 -16.87 4.59
N ASP A 90 -17.01 -16.99 3.93
CA ASP A 90 -17.87 -18.19 3.86
C ASP A 90 -17.40 -19.23 2.84
N GLY A 91 -16.36 -18.92 2.05
CA GLY A 91 -15.81 -19.78 1.01
C GLY A 91 -16.43 -19.53 -0.38
N ALA A 92 -17.45 -18.68 -0.50
CA ALA A 92 -18.02 -18.32 -1.79
C ALA A 92 -16.95 -17.63 -2.66
N THR A 93 -16.86 -18.04 -3.92
CA THR A 93 -15.85 -17.52 -4.85
C THR A 93 -16.52 -16.88 -6.04
N VAL A 94 -16.39 -15.58 -6.16
CA VAL A 94 -16.99 -14.76 -7.21
C VAL A 94 -15.95 -14.17 -8.16
N ARG A 95 -16.39 -13.74 -9.34
CA ARG A 95 -15.53 -12.99 -10.26
C ARG A 95 -15.27 -11.60 -9.70
N ALA A 96 -14.08 -11.10 -9.96
CA ALA A 96 -13.72 -9.74 -9.60
C ALA A 96 -13.09 -9.02 -10.79
N GLU A 97 -13.20 -7.71 -10.75
CA GLU A 97 -12.61 -6.81 -11.72
C GLU A 97 -11.67 -5.84 -10.99
N VAL A 98 -10.55 -5.51 -11.62
CA VAL A 98 -9.65 -4.47 -11.11
C VAL A 98 -10.21 -3.13 -11.54
N LEU A 99 -10.66 -2.31 -10.59
CA LEU A 99 -11.06 -0.93 -10.87
C LEU A 99 -9.86 -0.06 -11.21
N GLY A 100 -8.75 -0.27 -10.50
CA GLY A 100 -7.52 0.44 -10.74
C GLY A 100 -6.39 -0.07 -9.85
N GLU A 101 -5.16 0.26 -10.23
CA GLU A 101 -3.96 -0.04 -9.44
C GLU A 101 -2.97 1.12 -9.47
N ASP A 102 -2.18 1.21 -8.43
CA ASP A 102 -1.10 2.18 -8.30
C ASP A 102 0.17 1.54 -7.72
N PRO A 103 1.15 1.21 -8.58
CA PRO A 103 2.41 0.63 -8.15
C PRO A 103 3.24 1.51 -7.22
N SER A 104 3.06 2.84 -7.30
CA SER A 104 3.79 3.80 -6.47
C SER A 104 3.40 3.71 -5.00
N SER A 105 2.14 3.42 -4.70
CA SER A 105 1.63 3.23 -3.34
C SER A 105 1.47 1.76 -2.97
N ASP A 106 1.70 0.85 -3.93
CA ASP A 106 1.42 -0.58 -3.83
C ASP A 106 -0.03 -0.89 -3.45
N LEU A 107 -0.98 -0.11 -3.97
CA LEU A 107 -2.41 -0.30 -3.75
C LEU A 107 -3.12 -0.67 -5.05
N ALA A 108 -4.13 -1.51 -4.92
CA ALA A 108 -5.10 -1.82 -5.97
C ALA A 108 -6.50 -1.92 -5.37
N VAL A 109 -7.50 -1.64 -6.21
CA VAL A 109 -8.90 -1.75 -5.86
C VAL A 109 -9.56 -2.75 -6.77
N VAL A 110 -10.28 -3.69 -6.18
CA VAL A 110 -11.06 -4.70 -6.88
C VAL A 110 -12.53 -4.60 -6.53
N ARG A 111 -13.40 -4.80 -7.52
CA ARG A 111 -14.84 -4.83 -7.35
C ARG A 111 -15.37 -6.22 -7.67
N PHE A 112 -16.37 -6.66 -6.94
CA PHE A 112 -17.05 -7.95 -7.13
C PHE A 112 -18.48 -7.88 -6.59
N GLU A 113 -19.32 -8.80 -7.03
CA GLU A 113 -20.72 -8.94 -6.63
C GLU A 113 -20.83 -10.16 -5.71
N PRO A 114 -20.94 -9.98 -4.38
CA PRO A 114 -21.08 -11.09 -3.45
C PRO A 114 -22.50 -11.68 -3.50
N GLU A 115 -22.60 -13.01 -3.41
CA GLU A 115 -23.87 -13.73 -3.34
C GLU A 115 -24.30 -13.91 -1.87
N GLY A 116 -24.46 -12.84 -1.10
CA GLY A 116 -24.84 -12.97 0.30
C GLY A 116 -24.35 -11.81 1.17
N GLU A 117 -24.41 -12.00 2.48
CA GLU A 117 -23.96 -11.00 3.43
C GLU A 117 -22.43 -10.88 3.45
N PHE A 118 -21.95 -9.67 3.55
CA PHE A 118 -20.52 -9.36 3.70
C PHE A 118 -20.33 -8.21 4.70
N THR A 119 -19.13 -8.10 5.21
CA THR A 119 -18.76 -7.08 6.20
C THR A 119 -17.83 -6.06 5.57
N VAL A 120 -18.08 -4.78 5.82
CA VAL A 120 -17.18 -3.68 5.47
C VAL A 120 -16.33 -3.35 6.69
N ALA A 121 -15.02 -3.35 6.54
CA ALA A 121 -14.09 -3.07 7.63
C ALA A 121 -14.05 -1.56 7.96
N PRO A 122 -14.10 -1.18 9.24
CA PRO A 122 -13.93 0.20 9.64
C PRO A 122 -12.47 0.65 9.48
N LEU A 123 -12.25 1.85 8.95
CA LEU A 123 -10.95 2.45 8.84
C LEU A 123 -10.58 3.22 10.11
N GLY A 124 -9.34 3.04 10.56
CA GLY A 124 -8.70 3.87 11.58
C GLY A 124 -7.85 4.98 10.97
N GLU A 125 -6.98 5.55 11.80
CA GLU A 125 -6.06 6.63 11.42
C GLU A 125 -4.63 6.26 11.82
N SER A 126 -3.79 5.96 10.85
CA SER A 126 -2.40 5.52 11.10
C SER A 126 -1.55 6.57 11.82
N GLN A 127 -1.91 7.85 11.71
CA GLN A 127 -1.21 8.96 12.39
C GLN A 127 -1.37 8.93 13.92
N ASN A 128 -2.35 8.19 14.45
CA ASN A 128 -2.59 8.06 15.88
C ASN A 128 -1.84 6.88 16.50
N LEU A 129 -1.16 6.07 15.68
CA LEU A 129 -0.39 4.94 16.17
C LEU A 129 0.83 5.40 16.98
N VAL A 130 1.18 4.58 17.96
CA VAL A 130 2.41 4.76 18.74
C VAL A 130 3.26 3.49 18.70
N VAL A 131 4.57 3.64 18.75
CA VAL A 131 5.52 2.51 18.84
C VAL A 131 5.22 1.69 20.09
N GLY A 132 5.17 0.37 19.97
CA GLY A 132 4.79 -0.56 21.03
C GLY A 132 3.29 -0.88 21.07
N GLN A 133 2.44 -0.20 20.31
CA GLN A 133 1.00 -0.50 20.24
C GLN A 133 0.76 -1.87 19.56
N LEU A 134 -0.13 -2.68 20.16
CA LEU A 134 -0.57 -3.95 19.60
C LEU A 134 -1.21 -3.74 18.21
N VAL A 135 -0.80 -4.55 17.25
CA VAL A 135 -1.42 -4.65 15.92
C VAL A 135 -1.59 -6.12 15.53
N VAL A 136 -2.65 -6.36 14.75
CA VAL A 136 -3.03 -7.70 14.27
C VAL A 136 -3.07 -7.66 12.75
N ALA A 137 -2.29 -8.52 12.11
CA ALA A 137 -2.31 -8.71 10.67
C ALA A 137 -3.18 -9.91 10.32
N ILE A 138 -4.14 -9.74 9.41
CA ILE A 138 -5.05 -10.78 8.97
C ILE A 138 -4.88 -11.01 7.47
N GLY A 139 -4.87 -12.28 7.07
CA GLY A 139 -4.86 -12.69 5.67
C GLY A 139 -5.79 -13.86 5.42
N SER A 140 -6.07 -14.11 4.14
CA SER A 140 -6.84 -15.25 3.64
C SER A 140 -6.16 -15.87 2.41
N PRO A 141 -4.97 -16.46 2.58
CA PRO A 141 -4.11 -16.84 1.45
C PRO A 141 -4.72 -17.86 0.50
N LEU A 142 -5.59 -18.72 0.97
CA LEU A 142 -6.21 -19.82 0.21
C LEU A 142 -7.75 -19.79 0.21
N GLY A 143 -8.35 -18.75 0.76
CA GLY A 143 -9.79 -18.56 0.79
C GLY A 143 -10.56 -19.44 1.82
N PHE A 144 -9.91 -20.43 2.45
CA PHE A 144 -10.56 -21.37 3.38
C PHE A 144 -10.16 -21.17 4.84
N GLN A 145 -8.99 -20.59 5.09
CA GLN A 145 -8.47 -20.39 6.45
C GLN A 145 -7.83 -19.02 6.57
N ARG A 146 -8.34 -18.25 7.52
CA ARG A 146 -7.71 -16.98 7.89
C ARG A 146 -6.40 -17.26 8.59
N THR A 147 -5.37 -16.54 8.19
CA THR A 147 -4.09 -16.50 8.90
C THR A 147 -4.07 -15.22 9.72
N VAL A 148 -3.84 -15.36 11.01
CA VAL A 148 -3.75 -14.25 11.95
C VAL A 148 -2.36 -14.24 12.56
N THR A 149 -1.71 -13.09 12.51
CA THR A 149 -0.46 -12.85 13.22
C THR A 149 -0.59 -11.57 14.02
N ALA A 150 -0.01 -11.52 15.20
CA ALA A 150 -0.05 -10.33 16.03
C ALA A 150 1.36 -9.93 16.45
N GLY A 151 1.56 -8.67 16.68
CA GLY A 151 2.81 -8.05 17.06
C GLY A 151 2.57 -6.62 17.51
N VAL A 152 3.60 -5.80 17.46
CA VAL A 152 3.52 -4.39 17.82
C VAL A 152 3.94 -3.49 16.66
N VAL A 153 3.57 -2.23 16.73
CA VAL A 153 4.17 -1.18 15.90
C VAL A 153 5.65 -1.04 16.31
N SER A 154 6.56 -1.52 15.47
CA SER A 154 8.01 -1.50 15.75
C SER A 154 8.63 -0.15 15.42
N ALA A 155 8.14 0.52 14.38
CA ALA A 155 8.57 1.87 13.99
C ALA A 155 7.53 2.56 13.11
N LEU A 156 7.58 3.88 13.09
CA LEU A 156 6.77 4.78 12.26
C LEU A 156 7.69 5.76 11.50
N GLY A 157 7.13 6.45 10.49
CA GLY A 157 7.85 7.48 9.75
C GLY A 157 8.97 6.95 8.84
N ARG A 158 9.00 5.66 8.57
CA ARG A 158 9.93 5.06 7.60
C ARG A 158 9.34 5.12 6.20
N SER A 159 10.21 5.05 5.20
CA SER A 159 9.80 4.98 3.81
C SER A 159 10.29 3.68 3.18
N LEU A 160 9.49 3.14 2.29
CA LEU A 160 9.77 1.91 1.58
C LEU A 160 9.73 2.18 0.07
N ARG A 161 10.67 1.63 -0.67
CA ARG A 161 10.71 1.83 -2.13
C ARG A 161 9.69 0.91 -2.81
N GLY A 162 8.72 1.50 -3.48
CA GLY A 162 7.75 0.80 -4.32
C GLY A 162 8.38 0.18 -5.58
N GLN A 163 7.59 -0.55 -6.34
CA GLN A 163 8.07 -1.28 -7.54
C GLN A 163 8.53 -0.34 -8.67
N ASP A 164 7.99 0.85 -8.75
CA ASP A 164 8.34 1.89 -9.73
C ASP A 164 9.48 2.82 -9.27
N GLY A 165 10.07 2.51 -8.10
CA GLY A 165 11.17 3.27 -7.52
C GLY A 165 10.74 4.49 -6.69
N ARG A 166 9.45 4.85 -6.62
CA ARG A 166 8.93 5.87 -5.71
C ARG A 166 8.92 5.36 -4.27
N LEU A 167 8.95 6.28 -3.31
CA LEU A 167 8.83 5.92 -1.90
C LEU A 167 7.36 5.89 -1.47
N ILE A 168 6.99 4.79 -0.81
CA ILE A 168 5.79 4.71 0.02
C ILE A 168 6.19 5.29 1.37
N GLU A 169 5.69 6.47 1.69
CA GLU A 169 6.07 7.19 2.90
C GLU A 169 5.27 6.74 4.12
N ASN A 170 5.88 6.98 5.29
CA ASN A 170 5.26 6.75 6.59
C ASN A 170 4.75 5.32 6.80
N VAL A 171 5.37 4.32 6.15
CA VAL A 171 4.98 2.92 6.34
C VAL A 171 5.02 2.53 7.82
N ILE A 172 4.07 1.70 8.21
CA ILE A 172 4.03 1.10 9.53
C ILE A 172 4.97 -0.11 9.50
N GLN A 173 5.99 -0.11 10.36
CA GLN A 173 6.80 -1.30 10.58
C GLN A 173 6.25 -2.07 11.78
N THR A 174 6.16 -3.40 11.64
CA THR A 174 5.69 -4.31 12.70
C THR A 174 6.53 -5.58 12.73
N ASP A 175 6.57 -6.24 13.87
CA ASP A 175 7.10 -7.60 14.05
C ASP A 175 6.02 -8.68 13.90
N ALA A 176 4.75 -8.30 13.73
CA ALA A 176 3.73 -9.23 13.27
C ALA A 176 4.20 -9.90 11.97
N ALA A 177 4.15 -11.23 11.91
CA ALA A 177 4.69 -11.96 10.77
C ALA A 177 3.89 -11.67 9.49
N ILE A 178 4.48 -10.89 8.58
CA ILE A 178 3.93 -10.64 7.24
C ILE A 178 4.61 -11.61 6.28
N ASN A 179 3.80 -12.45 5.63
CA ASN A 179 4.24 -13.51 4.72
C ASN A 179 3.44 -13.45 3.41
N PRO A 180 3.94 -14.10 2.33
CA PRO A 180 3.11 -14.31 1.14
C PRO A 180 1.77 -14.93 1.52
N GLY A 181 0.68 -14.25 1.15
CA GLY A 181 -0.69 -14.67 1.48
C GLY A 181 -1.43 -13.71 2.40
N ASN A 182 -0.80 -13.02 3.36
CA ASN A 182 -1.44 -11.94 4.08
C ASN A 182 -1.15 -10.55 3.49
N SER A 183 -0.31 -10.44 2.45
CA SER A 183 -0.16 -9.22 1.64
C SER A 183 -1.49 -8.80 1.03
N GLY A 184 -1.83 -7.52 1.14
CA GLY A 184 -3.12 -6.94 0.73
C GLY A 184 -4.22 -7.05 1.79
N GLY A 185 -4.05 -7.89 2.81
CA GLY A 185 -4.94 -7.93 3.97
C GLY A 185 -4.72 -6.78 4.94
N PRO A 186 -5.62 -6.60 5.92
CA PRO A 186 -5.52 -5.50 6.88
C PRO A 186 -4.45 -5.72 7.94
N LEU A 187 -3.80 -4.63 8.35
CA LEU A 187 -3.19 -4.45 9.65
C LEU A 187 -4.16 -3.65 10.51
N ALA A 188 -4.59 -4.20 11.64
CA ALA A 188 -5.60 -3.61 12.50
C ALA A 188 -5.05 -3.30 13.90
N GLU A 189 -5.59 -2.28 14.53
CA GLU A 189 -5.38 -1.99 15.95
C GLU A 189 -6.38 -2.78 16.83
N ALA A 190 -6.15 -2.81 18.15
CA ALA A 190 -6.97 -3.55 19.10
C ALA A 190 -8.46 -3.12 19.13
N THR A 191 -8.80 -1.96 18.59
CA THR A 191 -10.20 -1.50 18.44
C THR A 191 -10.87 -2.01 17.16
N SER A 192 -10.27 -2.99 16.48
CA SER A 192 -10.76 -3.57 15.22
C SER A 192 -10.89 -2.58 14.06
N LYS A 193 -10.10 -1.52 14.04
CA LYS A 193 -10.01 -0.59 12.92
C LYS A 193 -8.77 -0.88 12.08
N VAL A 194 -8.94 -0.85 10.76
CA VAL A 194 -7.82 -1.03 9.82
C VAL A 194 -6.96 0.22 9.80
N VAL A 195 -5.70 0.08 10.20
CA VAL A 195 -4.71 1.17 10.25
C VAL A 195 -3.65 1.06 9.15
N GLY A 196 -3.60 -0.09 8.45
CA GLY A 196 -2.68 -0.31 7.33
C GLY A 196 -3.10 -1.47 6.45
N ILE A 197 -2.49 -1.57 5.27
CA ILE A 197 -2.59 -2.71 4.35
C ILE A 197 -1.25 -3.43 4.36
N ASN A 198 -1.23 -4.69 4.78
CA ASN A 198 -0.01 -5.51 4.86
C ASN A 198 0.68 -5.58 3.49
N THR A 199 1.99 -5.39 3.48
CA THR A 199 2.78 -5.50 2.25
C THR A 199 4.09 -6.25 2.53
N ALA A 200 4.35 -7.32 1.77
CA ALA A 200 5.56 -8.11 1.89
C ALA A 200 6.57 -7.62 0.84
N ILE A 201 7.40 -6.63 1.19
CA ILE A 201 8.28 -5.99 0.20
C ILE A 201 9.76 -6.39 0.36
N ILE A 202 10.22 -6.85 1.51
CA ILE A 202 11.64 -7.17 1.70
C ILE A 202 11.85 -8.66 1.89
N GLY A 203 12.32 -9.32 0.84
CA GLY A 203 12.81 -10.71 0.94
C GLY A 203 14.03 -10.79 1.84
N GLY A 204 14.01 -11.69 2.83
CA GLY A 204 15.17 -12.07 3.62
C GLY A 204 15.31 -11.48 5.02
N ALA A 205 14.52 -10.50 5.42
CA ALA A 205 14.52 -9.99 6.80
C ALA A 205 13.44 -10.70 7.64
N GLN A 206 13.82 -11.53 8.59
CA GLN A 206 12.91 -12.13 9.55
C GLN A 206 12.50 -11.12 10.63
N GLY A 207 11.20 -11.11 11.02
CA GLY A 207 10.70 -10.23 12.08
C GLY A 207 10.54 -8.77 11.68
N ILE A 208 10.57 -8.45 10.38
CA ILE A 208 10.32 -7.10 9.86
C ILE A 208 9.20 -7.16 8.84
N GLY A 209 8.02 -6.76 9.26
CA GLY A 209 6.84 -6.57 8.40
C GLY A 209 6.57 -5.10 8.14
N PHE A 210 5.90 -4.80 7.03
CA PHE A 210 5.49 -3.46 6.68
C PHE A 210 4.02 -3.42 6.28
N ALA A 211 3.38 -2.27 6.50
CA ALA A 211 2.05 -2.01 5.99
C ALA A 211 1.96 -0.59 5.42
N VAL A 212 1.24 -0.44 4.32
CA VAL A 212 0.87 0.85 3.73
C VAL A 212 -0.12 1.52 4.68
N PRO A 213 0.16 2.73 5.19
CA PRO A 213 -0.64 3.34 6.25
C PRO A 213 -2.00 3.84 5.75
N VAL A 214 -3.05 3.65 6.53
CA VAL A 214 -4.35 4.29 6.32
C VAL A 214 -4.25 5.75 6.74
N SER A 215 -4.03 6.60 5.77
CA SER A 215 -3.78 8.05 5.90
C SER A 215 -4.67 8.84 4.94
N ALA A 216 -4.59 10.17 4.98
CA ALA A 216 -5.24 11.02 3.98
C ALA A 216 -4.73 10.72 2.55
N ALA A 217 -3.45 10.37 2.38
CA ALA A 217 -2.89 9.96 1.09
C ALA A 217 -3.49 8.64 0.61
N PHE A 218 -3.58 7.64 1.48
CA PHE A 218 -4.26 6.37 1.20
C PHE A 218 -5.70 6.59 0.69
N ARG A 219 -6.48 7.40 1.41
CA ARG A 219 -7.87 7.69 1.04
C ARG A 219 -7.97 8.35 -0.35
N ARG A 220 -7.07 9.30 -0.66
CA ARG A 220 -7.02 9.94 -2.00
C ARG A 220 -6.67 8.94 -3.09
N VAL A 221 -5.69 8.05 -2.86
CA VAL A 221 -5.30 7.00 -3.81
C VAL A 221 -6.48 6.06 -4.06
N VAL A 222 -7.08 5.51 -3.01
CA VAL A 222 -8.23 4.60 -3.14
C VAL A 222 -9.40 5.28 -3.87
N PHE A 223 -9.71 6.53 -3.53
CA PHE A 223 -10.75 7.30 -4.21
C PHE A 223 -10.45 7.45 -5.71
N ALA A 224 -9.22 7.83 -6.08
CA ALA A 224 -8.83 7.97 -7.49
C ALA A 224 -8.90 6.62 -8.25
N LEU A 225 -8.50 5.52 -7.60
CA LEU A 225 -8.60 4.18 -8.20
C LEU A 225 -10.05 3.74 -8.43
N VAL A 226 -10.96 4.09 -7.53
CA VAL A 226 -12.40 3.79 -7.66
C VAL A 226 -13.06 4.65 -8.75
N THR A 227 -12.74 5.95 -8.81
CA THR A 227 -13.45 6.91 -9.67
C THR A 227 -12.82 7.08 -11.04
N GLU A 228 -11.49 7.01 -11.15
CA GLU A 228 -10.73 7.28 -12.37
C GLU A 228 -9.96 6.06 -12.89
N GLY A 229 -9.93 4.97 -12.12
CA GLY A 229 -9.17 3.75 -12.45
C GLY A 229 -7.65 3.89 -12.30
N ARG A 230 -7.16 5.07 -11.96
CA ARG A 230 -5.72 5.38 -11.88
C ARG A 230 -5.43 6.57 -11.00
N VAL A 231 -4.20 6.65 -10.52
CA VAL A 231 -3.70 7.84 -9.83
C VAL A 231 -2.94 8.71 -10.83
N ARG A 232 -3.44 9.91 -11.07
CA ARG A 232 -2.81 10.88 -11.98
C ARG A 232 -1.59 11.49 -11.30
N ARG A 233 -0.48 11.53 -12.02
CA ARG A 233 0.78 12.13 -11.57
C ARG A 233 1.37 13.05 -12.62
N ALA A 234 2.00 14.13 -12.16
CA ALA A 234 2.66 15.08 -13.02
C ALA A 234 4.06 14.57 -13.43
N PHE A 235 4.43 14.87 -14.65
CA PHE A 235 5.69 14.50 -15.29
C PHE A 235 6.46 15.73 -15.72
N LEU A 236 7.71 15.84 -15.31
CA LEU A 236 8.65 16.86 -15.79
C LEU A 236 9.55 16.36 -16.93
N GLY A 237 9.91 15.08 -16.90
CA GLY A 237 10.83 14.47 -17.85
C GLY A 237 12.29 14.69 -17.47
N VAL A 238 12.62 14.50 -16.21
CA VAL A 238 13.99 14.57 -15.68
C VAL A 238 14.36 13.26 -14.99
N GLY A 239 15.58 12.76 -15.24
CA GLY A 239 16.24 11.79 -14.40
C GLY A 239 16.91 12.52 -13.25
N ILE A 240 16.69 12.08 -12.02
CA ILE A 240 17.03 12.85 -10.82
C ILE A 240 17.71 12.02 -9.74
N VAL A 241 18.57 12.67 -8.96
CA VAL A 241 19.21 12.08 -7.77
C VAL A 241 19.21 13.09 -6.63
N SER A 242 19.00 12.61 -5.40
CA SER A 242 19.12 13.46 -4.22
C SER A 242 20.57 13.88 -3.99
N ARG A 243 20.79 15.16 -3.77
CA ARG A 243 22.08 15.73 -3.44
C ARG A 243 22.05 16.28 -2.01
N PRO A 244 22.64 15.57 -1.04
CA PRO A 244 22.66 16.07 0.32
C PRO A 244 23.43 17.39 0.41
N ALA A 245 23.07 18.23 1.38
CA ALA A 245 23.83 19.43 1.70
C ALA A 245 25.26 19.04 2.12
N ARG A 246 26.27 19.76 1.62
CA ARG A 246 27.65 19.64 2.13
C ARG A 246 27.75 20.50 3.38
N ASP A 247 28.31 19.95 4.44
CA ASP A 247 28.73 20.66 5.65
C ASP A 247 27.64 21.42 6.41
N GLY A 248 26.44 20.81 6.63
CA GLY A 248 25.39 21.41 7.45
C GLY A 248 24.75 22.69 6.87
N SER A 249 25.13 23.08 5.67
CA SER A 249 24.51 24.20 4.97
C SER A 249 23.13 23.79 4.40
N SER A 250 22.19 24.73 4.31
CA SER A 250 20.86 24.58 3.70
C SER A 250 20.89 24.26 2.18
N GLY A 251 22.01 23.76 1.65
CA GLY A 251 22.32 23.67 0.24
C GLY A 251 21.97 22.33 -0.44
N GLY A 252 21.17 21.46 0.18
CA GLY A 252 20.66 20.24 -0.46
C GLY A 252 19.68 20.55 -1.59
N GLY A 253 19.31 19.51 -2.35
CA GLY A 253 18.38 19.64 -3.47
C GLY A 253 18.37 18.37 -4.32
N VAL A 254 17.73 18.46 -5.49
CA VAL A 254 17.61 17.36 -6.43
C VAL A 254 18.39 17.68 -7.70
N GLN A 255 19.49 16.96 -7.92
CA GLN A 255 20.29 17.13 -9.12
C GLN A 255 19.64 16.44 -10.32
N ILE A 256 19.58 17.14 -11.44
CA ILE A 256 19.15 16.61 -12.74
C ILE A 256 20.31 15.86 -13.38
N GLU A 257 20.15 14.57 -13.58
CA GLU A 257 21.12 13.71 -14.28
C GLU A 257 20.87 13.62 -15.78
N SER A 258 19.59 13.73 -16.17
CA SER A 258 19.19 13.74 -17.58
C SER A 258 17.90 14.52 -17.77
N VAL A 259 17.68 15.00 -18.99
CA VAL A 259 16.44 15.64 -19.42
C VAL A 259 15.92 14.89 -20.64
N ALA A 260 14.69 14.42 -20.57
CA ALA A 260 14.06 13.69 -21.68
C ALA A 260 13.74 14.66 -22.84
N PRO A 261 13.98 14.24 -24.09
CA PRO A 261 13.61 15.03 -25.26
C PRO A 261 12.10 15.33 -25.29
N ASN A 262 11.73 16.50 -25.78
CA ASN A 262 10.33 16.96 -25.87
C ASN A 262 9.56 16.98 -24.55
N SER A 263 10.27 16.99 -23.43
CA SER A 263 9.69 17.03 -22.09
C SER A 263 9.32 18.45 -21.64
N PRO A 264 8.46 18.60 -20.63
CA PRO A 264 8.23 19.89 -19.97
C PRO A 264 9.51 20.54 -19.45
N ALA A 265 10.43 19.76 -18.89
CA ALA A 265 11.70 20.24 -18.37
C ALA A 265 12.61 20.81 -19.47
N GLU A 266 12.70 20.11 -20.62
CA GLU A 266 13.48 20.61 -21.76
C GLU A 266 12.92 21.94 -22.28
N ARG A 267 11.59 22.02 -22.46
CA ARG A 267 10.94 23.27 -22.91
C ARG A 267 11.10 24.41 -21.93
N ALA A 268 11.20 24.12 -20.63
CA ALA A 268 11.48 25.11 -19.59
C ALA A 268 12.96 25.52 -19.53
N GLY A 269 13.85 24.88 -20.29
CA GLY A 269 15.27 25.17 -20.31
C GLY A 269 16.07 24.57 -19.15
N MET A 270 15.53 23.51 -18.50
CA MET A 270 16.27 22.71 -17.55
C MET A 270 17.39 21.94 -18.25
N ARG A 271 18.48 21.68 -17.55
CA ARG A 271 19.67 21.02 -18.11
C ARG A 271 20.25 20.01 -17.13
N GLN A 272 20.98 19.05 -17.66
CA GLN A 272 21.81 18.16 -16.84
C GLN A 272 22.77 19.01 -15.97
N GLY A 273 22.90 18.63 -14.70
CA GLY A 273 23.72 19.31 -13.72
C GLY A 273 23.00 20.42 -12.93
N ASP A 274 21.80 20.85 -13.34
CA ASP A 274 20.98 21.73 -12.51
C ASP A 274 20.59 21.07 -11.21
N VAL A 275 20.44 21.85 -10.14
CA VAL A 275 19.95 21.37 -8.85
C VAL A 275 18.62 22.06 -8.54
N ILE A 276 17.52 21.30 -8.54
CA ILE A 276 16.20 21.79 -8.15
C ILE A 276 16.21 22.04 -6.64
N VAL A 277 15.84 23.24 -6.20
CA VAL A 277 15.83 23.65 -4.78
C VAL A 277 14.44 24.05 -4.29
N SER A 278 13.52 24.38 -5.19
CA SER A 278 12.09 24.54 -4.84
C SER A 278 11.18 24.27 -6.06
N PHE A 279 9.94 23.89 -5.77
CA PHE A 279 8.84 23.75 -6.72
C PHE A 279 7.62 24.48 -6.15
N ASP A 280 7.09 25.50 -6.85
CA ASP A 280 6.01 26.37 -6.37
C ASP A 280 6.26 26.88 -4.94
N ASP A 281 7.41 27.50 -4.73
CA ASP A 281 7.89 28.04 -3.45
C ASP A 281 8.06 27.02 -2.31
N LYS A 282 7.69 25.75 -2.52
CA LYS A 282 7.96 24.69 -1.57
C LYS A 282 9.39 24.19 -1.72
N PRO A 283 10.17 24.14 -0.65
CA PRO A 283 11.55 23.67 -0.71
C PRO A 283 11.60 22.19 -1.14
N VAL A 284 12.62 21.86 -1.94
CA VAL A 284 12.90 20.51 -2.42
C VAL A 284 14.29 20.10 -1.97
N ARG A 285 14.39 19.14 -1.06
CA ARG A 285 15.65 18.66 -0.46
C ARG A 285 16.00 17.25 -0.90
N SER A 286 14.99 16.48 -1.36
CA SER A 286 15.12 15.09 -1.80
C SER A 286 14.29 14.82 -3.05
N THR A 287 14.61 13.72 -3.75
CA THR A 287 13.82 13.21 -4.88
C THR A 287 12.37 12.97 -4.49
N ASP A 288 12.16 12.48 -3.29
CA ASP A 288 10.83 12.11 -2.80
C ASP A 288 9.96 13.36 -2.53
N GLU A 289 10.55 14.41 -1.95
CA GLU A 289 9.85 15.70 -1.79
C GLU A 289 9.42 16.27 -3.15
N LEU A 290 10.27 16.18 -4.19
CA LEU A 290 9.90 16.61 -5.53
C LEU A 290 8.79 15.76 -6.14
N LEU A 291 8.91 14.42 -6.02
CA LEU A 291 7.91 13.49 -6.56
C LEU A 291 6.54 13.66 -5.89
N ASN A 292 6.50 14.01 -4.60
CA ASN A 292 5.26 14.31 -3.87
C ASN A 292 4.61 15.63 -4.32
N LEU A 293 5.40 16.58 -4.79
CA LEU A 293 4.88 17.84 -5.36
C LEU A 293 4.38 17.66 -6.79
N LEU A 294 4.85 16.61 -7.49
CA LEU A 294 4.44 16.23 -8.84
C LEU A 294 3.22 15.29 -8.80
N ASP A 295 2.16 15.72 -8.16
CA ASP A 295 0.87 15.04 -8.07
C ASP A 295 -0.16 15.53 -9.11
N GLY A 296 -1.39 15.01 -9.04
CA GLY A 296 -2.46 15.37 -9.97
C GLY A 296 -2.69 16.88 -10.15
N PRO A 297 -2.79 17.68 -9.07
CA PRO A 297 -2.96 19.12 -9.13
C PRO A 297 -1.86 19.90 -9.87
N ALA A 298 -0.65 19.32 -10.04
CA ALA A 298 0.43 19.96 -10.80
C ALA A 298 0.32 19.73 -12.31
N ILE A 299 -0.55 18.82 -12.77
CA ILE A 299 -0.71 18.51 -14.20
C ILE A 299 -1.30 19.70 -14.92
N ASP A 300 -0.72 20.06 -16.09
CA ASP A 300 -1.14 21.11 -16.99
C ASP A 300 -1.26 22.52 -16.36
N ARG A 301 -0.68 22.72 -15.19
CA ARG A 301 -0.60 23.99 -14.49
C ARG A 301 0.81 24.59 -14.62
N ASP A 302 0.90 25.88 -14.85
CA ASP A 302 2.18 26.58 -14.81
C ASP A 302 2.70 26.57 -13.36
N ALA A 303 3.89 26.03 -13.17
CA ALA A 303 4.60 25.95 -11.91
C ALA A 303 5.95 26.69 -12.00
N GLN A 304 6.41 27.23 -10.89
CA GLN A 304 7.73 27.84 -10.79
C GLN A 304 8.72 26.84 -10.19
N VAL A 305 9.83 26.61 -10.88
CA VAL A 305 10.91 25.77 -10.39
C VAL A 305 12.15 26.60 -10.20
N ARG A 306 12.62 26.70 -8.97
CA ARG A 306 13.90 27.35 -8.68
C ARG A 306 15.00 26.30 -8.74
N ILE A 307 15.99 26.59 -9.57
CA ILE A 307 17.16 25.75 -9.78
C ILE A 307 18.44 26.49 -9.44
N ARG A 308 19.47 25.75 -9.07
CA ARG A 308 20.84 26.25 -8.99
C ARG A 308 21.61 25.70 -10.18
N ARG A 309 22.20 26.63 -10.97
CA ARG A 309 23.04 26.32 -12.13
C ARG A 309 24.41 26.99 -11.95
N GLY A 310 25.46 26.20 -11.76
CA GLY A 310 26.77 26.72 -11.38
C GLY A 310 26.73 27.45 -10.04
N ARG A 311 27.05 28.73 -10.03
CA ARG A 311 27.01 29.60 -8.84
C ARG A 311 25.77 30.48 -8.75
N GLY A 312 24.87 30.42 -9.75
CA GLY A 312 23.67 31.25 -9.82
C GLY A 312 22.39 30.46 -9.53
N GLU A 313 21.35 31.18 -9.10
CA GLU A 313 19.99 30.65 -9.00
C GLU A 313 19.14 31.21 -10.13
N LEU A 314 18.29 30.40 -10.70
CA LEU A 314 17.35 30.73 -11.77
C LEU A 314 15.97 30.23 -11.40
N THR A 315 14.94 31.02 -11.72
CA THR A 315 13.55 30.57 -11.63
C THR A 315 13.06 30.28 -13.05
N LEU A 316 12.65 29.04 -13.28
CA LEU A 316 12.10 28.59 -14.55
C LEU A 316 10.61 28.38 -14.40
N ARG A 317 9.83 28.71 -15.43
CA ARG A 317 8.42 28.36 -15.52
C ARG A 317 8.30 27.05 -16.28
N VAL A 318 7.66 26.07 -15.68
CA VAL A 318 7.41 24.76 -16.27
C VAL A 318 5.92 24.40 -16.19
N ARG A 319 5.43 23.73 -17.21
CA ARG A 319 4.07 23.19 -17.22
C ARG A 319 4.17 21.65 -17.27
N PRO A 320 4.11 20.97 -16.12
CA PRO A 320 4.15 19.52 -16.08
C PRO A 320 2.99 18.93 -16.87
N ARG A 321 3.20 17.81 -17.55
CA ARG A 321 2.13 17.04 -18.20
C ARG A 321 1.77 15.81 -17.37
N GLU A 322 0.68 15.15 -17.70
CA GLU A 322 0.37 13.87 -17.07
C GLU A 322 1.45 12.83 -17.43
N TYR A 323 1.84 12.04 -16.42
CA TYR A 323 2.73 10.89 -16.62
C TYR A 323 1.94 9.79 -17.33
N ALA A 324 2.34 9.44 -18.55
CA ALA A 324 1.83 8.26 -19.24
C ALA A 324 2.66 7.07 -18.75
N SER A 325 2.06 6.18 -17.96
CA SER A 325 2.64 4.84 -17.71
C SER A 325 2.33 3.98 -18.93
N ASP A 326 3.36 3.56 -19.63
CA ASP A 326 3.29 2.55 -20.70
C ASP A 326 2.88 1.17 -20.13
#